data_b38a8de6aa6903848c238ee49698f28d
#
_entry.id   b38a8de6aa6903848c238ee49698f28d
#
_cell.length_a   1.000
_cell.length_b   1.000
_cell.length_c   1.000
_cell.angle_alpha   90.00
_cell.angle_beta   90.00
_cell.angle_gamma   90.00
#
_symmetry.space_group_name_H-M   'P 1'
#
loop_
_entity.id
_entity.type
_entity.pdbx_description
1 polymer ?
#
loop_
_entity_poly.entity_id
_entity_poly.type
_entity_poly.pdbx_seq_one_letter_code
_entity_poly.pdbx_strand_id
1 'polypeptide(L)'
;MPNSLQIELASVINLSTIGALKAQLDDAVSKNTDVALLGVNVEKVDTAAMQLLAVFGEKIKADGNTLSWIQPSEEVGNVAALLGLESALCLAAKG
;
A
#
# COMPACT_ATOMS: atom_id res chain seq x y z
N MET A 1 -5.82 17.78 -13.50
CA MET A 1 -5.76 16.34 -13.25
C MET A 1 -4.65 16.04 -12.29
N PRO A 2 -4.98 15.54 -11.14
CA PRO A 2 -3.89 15.12 -10.28
C PRO A 2 -3.12 13.98 -10.95
N ASN A 3 -1.81 14.10 -10.92
CA ASN A 3 -0.95 13.05 -11.44
C ASN A 3 -0.73 12.04 -10.31
N SER A 4 -1.52 10.99 -10.31
CA SER A 4 -1.27 9.92 -9.35
C SER A 4 -0.55 8.78 -10.04
N LEU A 5 0.40 8.21 -9.33
CA LEU A 5 1.13 7.05 -9.78
C LEU A 5 0.38 5.81 -9.32
N GLN A 6 0.08 4.91 -10.25
CA GLN A 6 -0.61 3.68 -9.91
C GLN A 6 0.40 2.56 -9.78
N ILE A 7 0.30 1.80 -8.70
CA ILE A 7 1.15 0.64 -8.46
C ILE A 7 0.26 -0.58 -8.32
N GLU A 8 0.44 -1.54 -9.21
CA GLU A 8 -0.31 -2.79 -9.16
C GLU A 8 0.40 -3.76 -8.25
N LEU A 9 -0.32 -4.28 -7.27
CA LEU A 9 0.24 -5.21 -6.30
C LEU A 9 0.11 -6.64 -6.79
N ALA A 10 1.15 -7.43 -6.55
CA ALA A 10 1.17 -8.84 -6.95
C ALA A 10 0.19 -9.65 -6.11
N SER A 11 -0.16 -10.84 -6.59
CA SER A 11 -1.09 -11.71 -5.87
C SER A 11 -0.50 -12.21 -4.55
N VAL A 12 0.82 -12.38 -4.48
CA VAL A 12 1.51 -12.82 -3.26
C VAL A 12 2.57 -11.79 -2.92
N ILE A 13 2.49 -11.23 -1.71
CA ILE A 13 3.47 -10.26 -1.23
C ILE A 13 4.08 -10.82 0.05
N ASN A 14 5.34 -11.24 -0.03
CA ASN A 14 6.05 -11.83 1.10
C ASN A 14 7.52 -11.44 1.02
N LEU A 15 8.33 -12.02 1.90
CA LEU A 15 9.76 -11.68 1.95
C LEU A 15 10.49 -11.93 0.64
N SER A 16 10.03 -12.91 -0.14
CA SER A 16 10.66 -13.21 -1.44
C SER A 16 10.37 -12.15 -2.49
N THR A 17 9.23 -11.47 -2.39
CA THR A 17 8.80 -10.49 -3.39
C THR A 17 8.92 -9.05 -2.92
N ILE A 18 9.24 -8.84 -1.63
CA ILE A 18 9.15 -7.51 -1.02
C ILE A 18 10.21 -6.55 -1.59
N GLY A 19 11.35 -7.10 -2.06
CA GLY A 19 12.40 -6.25 -2.62
C GLY A 19 11.96 -5.49 -3.86
N ALA A 20 11.26 -6.16 -4.77
CA ALA A 20 10.75 -5.50 -5.97
C ALA A 20 9.68 -4.46 -5.61
N LEU A 21 8.81 -4.80 -4.66
CA LEU A 21 7.80 -3.85 -4.20
C LEU A 21 8.45 -2.64 -3.56
N LYS A 22 9.44 -2.84 -2.70
CA LYS A 22 10.13 -1.74 -2.05
C LYS A 22 10.76 -0.79 -3.07
N ALA A 23 11.35 -1.33 -4.13
CA ALA A 23 11.94 -0.50 -5.18
C ALA A 23 10.88 0.37 -5.85
N GLN A 24 9.70 -0.19 -6.12
CA GLN A 24 8.60 0.58 -6.70
C GLN A 24 8.11 1.67 -5.75
N LEU A 25 8.01 1.34 -4.46
CA LEU A 25 7.54 2.30 -3.47
C LEU A 25 8.54 3.43 -3.27
N ASP A 26 9.83 3.12 -3.23
CA ASP A 26 10.87 4.15 -3.10
C ASP A 26 10.86 5.08 -4.31
N ASP A 27 10.68 4.52 -5.50
CA ASP A 27 10.58 5.34 -6.71
C ASP A 27 9.37 6.29 -6.64
N ALA A 28 8.24 5.78 -6.17
CA ALA A 28 7.04 6.60 -6.03
C ALA A 28 7.25 7.75 -5.06
N VAL A 29 7.91 7.48 -3.92
CA VAL A 29 8.21 8.53 -2.95
C VAL A 29 9.10 9.59 -3.58
N SER A 30 10.11 9.17 -4.35
CA SER A 30 11.04 10.11 -4.96
C SER A 30 10.36 11.02 -5.98
N LYS A 31 9.26 10.56 -6.57
CA LYS A 31 8.49 11.38 -7.52
C LYS A 31 7.60 12.41 -6.85
N ASN A 32 7.44 12.30 -5.54
CA ASN A 32 6.67 13.26 -4.73
C ASN A 32 5.29 13.51 -5.32
N THR A 33 4.54 12.46 -5.54
CA THR A 33 3.21 12.53 -6.15
C THR A 33 2.23 11.64 -5.37
N ASP A 34 0.94 11.85 -5.63
CA ASP A 34 -0.08 10.98 -5.06
C ASP A 34 0.09 9.56 -5.62
N VAL A 35 -0.24 8.58 -4.81
CA VAL A 35 -0.08 7.18 -5.18
C VAL A 35 -1.38 6.44 -4.98
N ALA A 36 -1.76 5.63 -5.96
CA ALA A 36 -2.90 4.73 -5.87
C ALA A 36 -2.39 3.29 -5.96
N LEU A 37 -2.75 2.47 -4.98
CA LEU A 37 -2.37 1.07 -4.93
C LEU A 37 -3.53 0.21 -5.46
N LEU A 38 -3.24 -0.60 -6.48
CA LEU A 38 -4.24 -1.52 -7.02
C LEU A 38 -4.08 -2.85 -6.30
N GLY A 39 -5.04 -3.17 -5.43
CA GLY A 39 -4.92 -4.32 -4.54
C GLY A 39 -5.88 -5.45 -4.82
N VAL A 40 -6.63 -5.39 -5.92
CA VAL A 40 -7.68 -6.38 -6.19
C VAL A 40 -7.13 -7.80 -6.32
N ASN A 41 -5.90 -7.94 -6.81
CA ASN A 41 -5.30 -9.25 -7.05
C ASN A 41 -4.55 -9.83 -5.85
N VAL A 42 -4.44 -9.10 -4.74
CA VAL A 42 -3.67 -9.57 -3.59
C VAL A 42 -4.42 -10.70 -2.90
N GLU A 43 -3.85 -11.89 -2.94
CA GLU A 43 -4.42 -13.08 -2.30
C GLU A 43 -3.73 -13.41 -1.00
N LYS A 44 -2.43 -13.10 -0.90
CA LYS A 44 -1.65 -13.33 0.30
C LYS A 44 -0.70 -12.18 0.53
N VAL A 45 -0.68 -11.65 1.75
CA VAL A 45 0.26 -10.62 2.15
C VAL A 45 0.71 -10.92 3.56
N ASP A 46 2.04 -10.97 3.78
CA ASP A 46 2.52 -11.26 5.13
C ASP A 46 2.65 -9.97 5.96
N THR A 47 2.91 -10.16 7.24
CA THR A 47 2.98 -9.06 8.19
C THR A 47 4.06 -8.05 7.82
N ALA A 48 5.24 -8.55 7.41
CA ALA A 48 6.35 -7.66 7.06
C ALA A 48 6.00 -6.79 5.85
N ALA A 49 5.34 -7.38 4.85
CA ALA A 49 4.93 -6.61 3.67
C ALA A 49 3.89 -5.57 4.04
N MET A 50 2.94 -5.92 4.90
CA MET A 50 1.91 -4.98 5.32
C MET A 50 2.53 -3.82 6.10
N GLN A 51 3.50 -4.10 6.96
CA GLN A 51 4.19 -3.05 7.69
C GLN A 51 4.99 -2.14 6.78
N LEU A 52 5.60 -2.70 5.74
CA LEU A 52 6.30 -1.88 4.75
C LEU A 52 5.33 -0.93 4.06
N LEU A 53 4.16 -1.42 3.67
CA LEU A 53 3.15 -0.57 3.05
C LEU A 53 2.67 0.53 4.00
N ALA A 54 2.56 0.22 5.29
CA ALA A 54 2.15 1.21 6.28
C ALA A 54 3.19 2.33 6.42
N VAL A 55 4.47 1.97 6.46
CA VAL A 55 5.55 2.96 6.51
C VAL A 55 5.53 3.83 5.26
N PHE A 56 5.33 3.20 4.12
CA PHE A 56 5.24 3.93 2.86
C PHE A 56 4.06 4.92 2.89
N GLY A 57 2.91 4.48 3.37
CA GLY A 57 1.73 5.34 3.47
C GLY A 57 1.99 6.56 4.34
N GLU A 58 2.66 6.38 5.46
CA GLU A 58 2.99 7.50 6.34
C GLU A 58 3.95 8.46 5.67
N LYS A 59 4.91 7.94 4.91
CA LYS A 59 5.85 8.77 4.18
C LYS A 59 5.16 9.62 3.12
N ILE A 60 4.23 9.02 2.40
CA ILE A 60 3.45 9.74 1.40
C ILE A 60 2.68 10.89 2.04
N LYS A 61 2.03 10.63 3.18
CA LYS A 61 1.28 11.66 3.88
C LYS A 61 2.19 12.76 4.41
N ALA A 62 3.35 12.40 4.93
CA ALA A 62 4.31 13.37 5.46
C ALA A 62 4.79 14.33 4.37
N ASP A 63 4.85 13.86 3.12
CA ASP A 63 5.25 14.69 1.99
C ASP A 63 4.10 15.54 1.45
N GLY A 64 2.94 15.47 2.08
CA GLY A 64 1.77 16.25 1.65
C GLY A 64 0.99 15.60 0.54
N ASN A 65 1.28 14.35 0.21
CA ASN A 65 0.59 13.62 -0.84
C ASN A 65 -0.44 12.66 -0.26
N THR A 66 -1.21 12.04 -1.13
CA THR A 66 -2.31 11.16 -0.75
C THR A 66 -2.02 9.74 -1.21
N LEU A 67 -2.21 8.79 -0.30
CA LEU A 67 -2.21 7.37 -0.63
C LEU A 67 -3.66 6.92 -0.72
N SER A 68 -4.01 6.25 -1.80
CA SER A 68 -5.35 5.69 -1.96
C SER A 68 -5.26 4.26 -2.44
N TRP A 69 -6.36 3.53 -2.29
CA TRP A 69 -6.46 2.15 -2.75
C TRP A 69 -7.54 2.05 -3.81
N ILE A 70 -7.26 1.33 -4.86
CA ILE A 70 -8.24 0.98 -5.88
C ILE A 70 -8.56 -0.49 -5.68
N GLN A 71 -9.77 -0.76 -5.19
CA GLN A 71 -10.28 -2.12 -4.96
C GLN A 71 -9.32 -2.98 -4.15
N PRO A 72 -9.04 -2.59 -2.88
CA PRO A 72 -8.23 -3.47 -2.03
C PRO A 72 -8.94 -4.81 -1.85
N SER A 73 -8.16 -5.90 -1.86
CA SER A 73 -8.74 -7.23 -1.70
C SER A 73 -9.19 -7.43 -0.25
N GLU A 74 -10.02 -8.47 -0.05
CA GLU A 74 -10.42 -8.85 1.31
C GLU A 74 -9.21 -9.16 2.18
N GLU A 75 -8.22 -9.83 1.60
CA GLU A 75 -7.02 -10.19 2.34
C GLU A 75 -6.29 -8.96 2.86
N VAL A 76 -6.14 -7.92 2.02
CA VAL A 76 -5.52 -6.67 2.45
C VAL A 76 -6.29 -6.07 3.63
N GLY A 77 -7.60 -5.99 3.51
CA GLY A 77 -8.42 -5.43 4.56
C GLY A 77 -8.34 -6.24 5.86
N ASN A 78 -8.38 -7.57 5.73
CA ASN A 78 -8.34 -8.45 6.90
C ASN A 78 -7.01 -8.35 7.64
N VAL A 79 -5.90 -8.37 6.92
CA VAL A 79 -4.58 -8.30 7.56
C VAL A 79 -4.36 -6.90 8.15
N ALA A 80 -4.78 -5.85 7.45
CA ALA A 80 -4.66 -4.50 7.99
C ALA A 80 -5.45 -4.34 9.28
N ALA A 81 -6.67 -4.87 9.33
CA ALA A 81 -7.49 -4.80 10.53
C ALA A 81 -6.85 -5.58 11.68
N LEU A 82 -6.33 -6.77 11.38
CA LEU A 82 -5.71 -7.62 12.38
C LEU A 82 -4.50 -6.94 13.01
N LEU A 83 -3.73 -6.20 12.22
CA LEU A 83 -2.52 -5.53 12.68
C LEU A 83 -2.77 -4.10 13.17
N GLY A 84 -4.00 -3.60 13.04
CA GLY A 84 -4.30 -2.23 13.43
C GLY A 84 -3.67 -1.17 12.54
N LEU A 85 -3.47 -1.49 11.27
CA LEU A 85 -2.77 -0.61 10.34
C LEU A 85 -3.70 0.13 9.36
N GLU A 86 -5.00 0.06 9.56
CA GLU A 86 -5.95 0.65 8.60
C GLU A 86 -5.71 2.14 8.39
N SER A 87 -5.47 2.86 9.48
CA SER A 87 -5.24 4.30 9.41
C SER A 87 -3.93 4.61 8.69
N ALA A 88 -2.85 3.89 9.05
CA ALA A 88 -1.54 4.12 8.42
C ALA A 88 -1.58 3.80 6.93
N LEU A 89 -2.39 2.82 6.54
CA LEU A 89 -2.52 2.42 5.14
C LEU A 89 -3.56 3.24 4.39
N CYS A 90 -4.24 4.15 5.05
CA CYS A 90 -5.30 4.95 4.44
C CYS A 90 -6.46 4.09 3.91
N LEU A 91 -6.69 2.95 4.54
CA LEU A 91 -7.83 2.11 4.21
C LEU A 91 -9.06 2.62 4.96
N ALA A 92 -10.18 2.70 4.26
CA ALA A 92 -11.41 3.13 4.90
C ALA A 92 -11.85 2.06 5.90
N ALA A 93 -12.24 2.48 7.09
CA ALA A 93 -12.76 1.54 8.06
C ALA A 93 -14.05 0.96 7.53
N LYS A 94 -14.18 -0.34 7.62
CA LYS A 94 -15.45 -0.97 7.31
C LYS A 94 -16.34 -0.84 8.51
N GLY A 95 -17.40 -0.10 8.31
CA GLY A 95 -18.35 0.16 9.36
C GLY A 95 -19.02 -1.11 9.87
#